data_021df627bf2c7d7e52107c94ecf842cc
#
_entry.id   021df627bf2c7d7e52107c94ecf842cc
#
_cell.length_a   1.000
_cell.length_b   1.000
_cell.length_c   1.000
_cell.angle_alpha   90.00
_cell.angle_beta   90.00
_cell.angle_gamma   90.00
#
_symmetry.space_group_name_H-M   'P 1'
#
loop_
_entity.id
_entity.type
_entity.pdbx_description
1 polymer ?
#
loop_
_entity_poly.entity_id
_entity_poly.type
_entity_poly.pdbx_seq_one_letter_code
_entity_poly.pdbx_strand_id
1 'polypeptide(L)'
;MSAPARSAGRGARRLPQRVRIVGGSLKRSTLPVLDRPGLRPTPQRVRETLFNWLGQDLAGWVCLDAFAGTGALGFEAASRGATSVVLLERDPALVAQLREARARLKAAAVRIEHADAVSWMRAANNHYHLVLLDPPFDDPALLDAALEAAAHLVADDGLIYVEAPTSLIRCPPGFALWRQDRAGAVCFHLLRRKGSG
;
A
#
# COMPACT_ATOMS: atom_id res chain seq x y z
N MET A 1 10.82 -27.62 -47.92
CA MET A 1 11.65 -27.31 -46.70
C MET A 1 11.08 -26.07 -46.03
N SER A 2 10.24 -26.24 -45.02
CA SER A 2 9.58 -25.13 -44.31
C SER A 2 10.38 -24.83 -43.03
N ALA A 3 10.79 -23.57 -42.88
CA ALA A 3 11.47 -23.09 -41.69
C ALA A 3 10.48 -22.93 -40.51
N PRO A 4 10.86 -23.25 -39.28
CA PRO A 4 9.98 -23.07 -38.14
C PRO A 4 9.93 -21.59 -37.72
N ALA A 5 8.69 -21.09 -37.50
CA ALA A 5 8.42 -19.78 -36.97
C ALA A 5 8.98 -19.66 -35.54
N ARG A 6 9.86 -18.68 -35.32
CA ARG A 6 10.34 -18.29 -33.97
C ARG A 6 9.20 -17.61 -33.22
N SER A 7 8.69 -18.27 -32.20
CA SER A 7 7.79 -17.67 -31.22
C SER A 7 8.58 -16.63 -30.41
N ALA A 8 8.28 -15.35 -30.61
CA ALA A 8 8.78 -14.28 -29.78
C ALA A 8 8.16 -14.41 -28.38
N GLY A 9 8.90 -14.99 -27.45
CA GLY A 9 8.57 -15.01 -26.03
C GLY A 9 8.45 -13.56 -25.55
N ARG A 10 7.27 -13.16 -25.08
CA ARG A 10 7.06 -11.88 -24.37
C ARG A 10 7.96 -11.91 -23.16
N GLY A 11 9.05 -11.12 -23.19
CA GLY A 11 10.00 -11.02 -22.11
C GLY A 11 9.28 -10.66 -20.82
N ALA A 12 9.36 -11.51 -19.82
CA ALA A 12 8.89 -11.23 -18.48
C ALA A 12 9.57 -9.94 -18.01
N ARG A 13 8.76 -8.89 -17.77
CA ARG A 13 9.25 -7.59 -17.32
C ARG A 13 9.89 -7.80 -15.95
N ARG A 14 11.22 -7.76 -15.89
CA ARG A 14 11.95 -7.88 -14.61
C ARG A 14 11.43 -6.83 -13.64
N LEU A 15 11.06 -7.25 -12.43
CA LEU A 15 10.69 -6.35 -11.35
C LEU A 15 11.86 -5.41 -11.03
N PRO A 16 11.62 -4.14 -10.66
CA PRO A 16 12.69 -3.25 -10.21
C PRO A 16 13.33 -3.86 -8.96
N GLN A 17 14.65 -3.96 -8.93
CA GLN A 17 15.38 -4.49 -7.77
C GLN A 17 15.27 -3.58 -6.54
N ARG A 18 14.88 -2.34 -6.73
CA ARG A 18 14.74 -1.34 -5.66
C ARG A 18 13.59 -0.39 -5.95
N VAL A 19 12.89 0.01 -4.89
CA VAL A 19 11.88 1.07 -4.91
C VAL A 19 12.46 2.31 -4.23
N ARG A 20 12.33 3.47 -4.90
CA ARG A 20 12.80 4.75 -4.34
C ARG A 20 11.68 5.45 -3.59
N ILE A 21 11.97 6.01 -2.42
CA ILE A 21 11.09 6.95 -1.71
C ILE A 21 11.13 8.29 -2.45
N VAL A 22 9.94 8.86 -2.71
CA VAL A 22 9.76 9.98 -3.65
C VAL A 22 9.76 11.33 -2.95
N GLY A 23 9.19 11.42 -1.75
CA GLY A 23 9.05 12.67 -1.00
C GLY A 23 9.50 12.59 0.45
N GLY A 24 9.40 13.71 1.16
CA GLY A 24 9.65 13.82 2.59
C GLY A 24 11.11 13.66 3.03
N SER A 25 11.31 13.39 4.30
CA SER A 25 12.63 13.33 4.97
C SER A 25 13.52 12.18 4.48
N LEU A 26 12.92 11.07 4.01
CA LEU A 26 13.63 9.91 3.48
C LEU A 26 13.74 9.93 1.94
N LYS A 27 13.44 11.05 1.29
CA LYS A 27 13.51 11.20 -0.17
C LYS A 27 14.83 10.69 -0.74
N ARG A 28 14.76 9.99 -1.86
CA ARG A 28 15.87 9.32 -2.57
C ARG A 28 16.39 8.05 -1.91
N SER A 29 16.01 7.72 -0.70
CA SER A 29 16.29 6.41 -0.10
C SER A 29 15.65 5.30 -0.91
N THR A 30 16.21 4.09 -0.85
CA THR A 30 15.71 2.95 -1.61
C THR A 30 15.36 1.80 -0.69
N LEU A 31 14.28 1.10 -1.02
CA LEU A 31 13.85 -0.15 -0.41
C LEU A 31 14.20 -1.29 -1.37
N PRO A 32 14.81 -2.38 -0.92
CA PRO A 32 15.05 -3.54 -1.76
C PRO A 32 13.73 -4.23 -2.10
N VAL A 33 13.68 -4.89 -3.25
CA VAL A 33 12.54 -5.71 -3.67
C VAL A 33 13.02 -7.16 -3.72
N LEU A 34 12.47 -8.00 -2.85
CA LEU A 34 12.72 -9.43 -2.91
C LEU A 34 11.99 -10.05 -4.11
N ASP A 35 12.60 -11.05 -4.69
CA ASP A 35 11.94 -11.87 -5.70
C ASP A 35 10.98 -12.83 -4.98
N ARG A 36 9.70 -12.47 -4.98
CA ARG A 36 8.61 -13.21 -4.35
C ARG A 36 7.41 -13.29 -5.30
N PRO A 37 6.76 -14.45 -5.42
CA PRO A 37 5.54 -14.58 -6.19
C PRO A 37 4.49 -13.57 -5.73
N GLY A 38 3.88 -12.85 -6.67
CA GLY A 38 2.83 -11.87 -6.36
C GLY A 38 3.32 -10.51 -5.84
N LEU A 39 4.58 -10.38 -5.40
CA LEU A 39 5.11 -9.09 -4.92
C LEU A 39 5.30 -8.13 -6.10
N ARG A 40 4.49 -7.10 -6.16
CA ARG A 40 4.59 -6.00 -7.13
C ARG A 40 4.59 -4.68 -6.36
N PRO A 41 5.75 -4.00 -6.28
CA PRO A 41 5.76 -2.70 -5.63
C PRO A 41 4.83 -1.73 -6.34
N THR A 42 4.04 -0.97 -5.59
CA THR A 42 3.23 0.14 -6.10
C THR A 42 4.08 1.05 -6.98
N PRO A 43 3.71 1.31 -8.25
CA PRO A 43 4.49 2.13 -9.15
C PRO A 43 4.74 3.54 -8.60
N GLN A 44 5.89 4.14 -8.94
CA GLN A 44 6.24 5.48 -8.46
C GLN A 44 5.15 6.51 -8.77
N ARG A 45 4.61 6.50 -10.00
CA ARG A 45 3.54 7.41 -10.43
C ARG A 45 2.29 7.28 -9.55
N VAL A 46 1.90 6.06 -9.17
CA VAL A 46 0.74 5.82 -8.29
C VAL A 46 0.98 6.46 -6.93
N ARG A 47 2.17 6.23 -6.33
CA ARG A 47 2.54 6.84 -5.05
C ARG A 47 2.59 8.36 -5.11
N GLU A 48 3.14 8.94 -6.18
CA GLU A 48 3.13 10.40 -6.40
C GLU A 48 1.71 10.94 -6.45
N THR A 49 0.81 10.29 -7.21
CA THR A 49 -0.59 10.70 -7.32
C THR A 49 -1.30 10.59 -5.97
N LEU A 50 -1.14 9.46 -5.25
CA LEU A 50 -1.73 9.28 -3.93
C LEU A 50 -1.32 10.40 -2.97
N PHE A 51 -0.02 10.64 -2.81
CA PHE A 51 0.45 11.64 -1.86
C PHE A 51 0.17 13.08 -2.29
N ASN A 52 -0.03 13.34 -3.61
CA ASN A 52 -0.60 14.60 -4.07
C ASN A 52 -2.06 14.77 -3.62
N TRP A 53 -2.86 13.70 -3.66
CA TRP A 53 -4.24 13.72 -3.18
C TRP A 53 -4.32 13.97 -1.67
N LEU A 54 -3.34 13.43 -0.90
CA LEU A 54 -3.26 13.56 0.56
C LEU A 54 -2.66 14.90 1.04
N GLY A 55 -2.17 15.76 0.13
CA GLY A 55 -1.63 17.08 0.47
C GLY A 55 -0.13 17.11 0.78
N GLN A 56 0.62 16.04 0.50
CA GLN A 56 2.09 15.92 0.63
C GLN A 56 2.65 15.89 2.06
N ASP A 57 2.01 16.51 3.04
CA ASP A 57 2.39 16.54 4.44
C ASP A 57 1.40 15.72 5.26
N LEU A 58 1.91 14.76 6.00
CA LEU A 58 1.15 13.88 6.89
C LEU A 58 1.51 14.10 8.37
N ALA A 59 2.01 15.30 8.74
CA ALA A 59 2.32 15.63 10.12
C ALA A 59 1.10 15.40 11.03
N GLY A 60 1.30 14.65 12.12
CA GLY A 60 0.23 14.28 13.04
C GLY A 60 -0.58 13.03 12.63
N TRP A 61 -0.44 12.53 11.42
CA TRP A 61 -1.21 11.37 10.98
C TRP A 61 -0.70 10.07 11.58
N VAL A 62 -1.66 9.19 11.90
CA VAL A 62 -1.43 7.78 12.25
C VAL A 62 -1.88 6.95 11.06
N CYS A 63 -0.98 6.14 10.50
CA CYS A 63 -1.22 5.39 9.27
C CYS A 63 -1.08 3.88 9.50
N LEU A 64 -1.86 3.10 8.76
CA LEU A 64 -1.77 1.64 8.67
C LEU A 64 -1.51 1.24 7.22
N ASP A 65 -0.45 0.50 6.96
CA ASP A 65 -0.17 -0.18 5.70
C ASP A 65 -0.43 -1.68 5.93
N ALA A 66 -1.62 -2.13 5.53
CA ALA A 66 -2.12 -3.45 5.89
C ALA A 66 -1.54 -4.59 5.04
N PHE A 67 -0.96 -4.27 3.88
CA PHE A 67 -0.31 -5.22 2.97
C PHE A 67 1.06 -4.68 2.56
N ALA A 68 1.97 -4.57 3.52
CA ALA A 68 3.16 -3.74 3.37
C ALA A 68 4.11 -4.17 2.24
N GLY A 69 4.26 -5.46 1.97
CA GLY A 69 5.15 -5.96 0.94
C GLY A 69 6.56 -5.38 1.06
N THR A 70 6.95 -4.53 0.11
CA THR A 70 8.24 -3.81 0.16
C THR A 70 8.28 -2.67 1.18
N GLY A 71 7.13 -2.27 1.73
CA GLY A 71 6.98 -1.10 2.58
C GLY A 71 6.89 0.24 1.83
N ALA A 72 6.72 0.21 0.50
CA ALA A 72 6.80 1.41 -0.33
C ALA A 72 5.81 2.52 0.09
N LEU A 73 4.57 2.15 0.41
CA LEU A 73 3.53 3.09 0.83
C LEU A 73 3.75 3.56 2.26
N GLY A 74 3.98 2.64 3.20
CA GLY A 74 4.15 3.00 4.60
C GLY A 74 5.42 3.80 4.88
N PHE A 75 6.57 3.46 4.27
CA PHE A 75 7.77 4.29 4.40
C PHE A 75 7.63 5.66 3.71
N GLU A 76 6.86 5.75 2.63
CA GLU A 76 6.55 7.04 2.01
C GLU A 76 5.71 7.91 2.96
N ALA A 77 4.70 7.33 3.64
CA ALA A 77 3.90 8.04 4.65
C ALA A 77 4.77 8.53 5.82
N ALA A 78 5.63 7.67 6.36
CA ALA A 78 6.58 8.05 7.41
C ALA A 78 7.54 9.15 6.95
N SER A 79 8.03 9.06 5.71
CA SER A 79 8.90 10.09 5.10
C SER A 79 8.25 11.45 5.01
N ARG A 80 6.92 11.49 4.87
CA ARG A 80 6.11 12.72 4.77
C ARG A 80 5.57 13.21 6.11
N GLY A 81 6.10 12.73 7.21
CA GLY A 81 5.83 13.27 8.53
C GLY A 81 4.77 12.53 9.34
N ALA A 82 4.23 11.41 8.86
CA ALA A 82 3.32 10.61 9.66
C ALA A 82 3.94 10.29 11.04
N THR A 83 3.21 10.56 12.11
CA THR A 83 3.68 10.41 13.49
C THR A 83 3.84 8.94 13.87
N SER A 84 2.99 8.08 13.33
CA SER A 84 3.04 6.63 13.52
C SER A 84 2.58 5.92 12.25
N VAL A 85 3.32 4.88 11.84
CA VAL A 85 2.98 4.03 10.71
C VAL A 85 3.13 2.59 11.13
N VAL A 86 2.05 1.81 11.09
CA VAL A 86 2.06 0.37 11.32
C VAL A 86 2.08 -0.34 9.97
N LEU A 87 3.05 -1.22 9.76
CA LEU A 87 3.15 -2.08 8.58
C LEU A 87 2.80 -3.51 8.96
N LEU A 88 1.81 -4.09 8.33
CA LEU A 88 1.46 -5.50 8.49
C LEU A 88 2.01 -6.30 7.31
N GLU A 89 2.66 -7.41 7.59
CA GLU A 89 3.18 -8.30 6.57
C GLU A 89 3.15 -9.75 7.10
N ARG A 90 2.69 -10.68 6.27
CA ARG A 90 2.59 -12.10 6.63
C ARG A 90 3.81 -12.95 6.24
N ASP A 91 4.59 -12.52 5.24
CA ASP A 91 5.81 -13.24 4.83
C ASP A 91 6.96 -12.87 5.78
N PRO A 92 7.52 -13.85 6.53
CA PRO A 92 8.59 -13.59 7.49
C PRO A 92 9.86 -13.03 6.85
N ALA A 93 10.15 -13.34 5.59
CA ALA A 93 11.31 -12.79 4.88
C ALA A 93 11.10 -11.30 4.53
N LEU A 94 9.88 -10.91 4.14
CA LEU A 94 9.54 -9.51 3.94
C LEU A 94 9.53 -8.74 5.27
N VAL A 95 9.04 -9.34 6.35
CA VAL A 95 9.10 -8.75 7.71
C VAL A 95 10.55 -8.48 8.11
N ALA A 96 11.46 -9.42 7.89
CA ALA A 96 12.89 -9.22 8.17
C ALA A 96 13.46 -8.05 7.36
N GLN A 97 13.17 -8.01 6.06
CA GLN A 97 13.59 -6.92 5.17
C GLN A 97 13.04 -5.54 5.61
N LEU A 98 11.76 -5.49 6.01
CA LEU A 98 11.14 -4.25 6.51
C LEU A 98 11.82 -3.75 7.78
N ARG A 99 12.18 -4.65 8.70
CA ARG A 99 12.91 -4.33 9.93
C ARG A 99 14.32 -3.80 9.65
N GLU A 100 15.03 -4.42 8.71
CA GLU A 100 16.33 -3.93 8.23
C GLU A 100 16.22 -2.55 7.58
N ALA A 101 15.22 -2.35 6.71
CA ALA A 101 14.95 -1.06 6.07
C ALA A 101 14.65 0.02 7.12
N ARG A 102 13.79 -0.28 8.11
CA ARG A 102 13.49 0.62 9.24
C ARG A 102 14.76 1.03 9.99
N ALA A 103 15.62 0.09 10.34
CA ALA A 103 16.86 0.35 11.07
C ALA A 103 17.82 1.21 10.24
N ARG A 104 18.06 0.83 8.97
CA ARG A 104 18.93 1.54 8.04
C ARG A 104 18.47 2.98 7.77
N LEU A 105 17.17 3.19 7.62
CA LEU A 105 16.57 4.49 7.35
C LEU A 105 16.34 5.31 8.63
N LYS A 106 16.57 4.74 9.80
CA LYS A 106 16.27 5.36 11.10
C LYS A 106 14.80 5.84 11.18
N ALA A 107 13.88 5.08 10.57
CA ALA A 107 12.46 5.42 10.48
C ALA A 107 11.74 5.10 11.80
N ALA A 108 11.94 5.93 12.82
CA ALA A 108 11.43 5.70 14.19
C ALA A 108 9.90 5.62 14.25
N ALA A 109 9.20 6.36 13.39
CA ALA A 109 7.73 6.35 13.29
C ALA A 109 7.15 5.02 12.78
N VAL A 110 7.96 4.14 12.16
CA VAL A 110 7.50 2.88 11.56
C VAL A 110 7.56 1.74 12.55
N ARG A 111 6.47 1.00 12.70
CA ARG A 111 6.37 -0.27 13.45
C ARG A 111 6.00 -1.39 12.48
N ILE A 112 6.67 -2.54 12.57
CA ILE A 112 6.43 -3.69 11.71
C ILE A 112 5.84 -4.83 12.54
N GLU A 113 4.69 -5.34 12.12
CA GLU A 113 3.99 -6.47 12.71
C GLU A 113 4.01 -7.65 11.73
N HIS A 114 4.40 -8.82 12.22
CA HIS A 114 4.26 -10.07 11.47
C HIS A 114 2.86 -10.61 11.71
N ALA A 115 1.93 -10.35 10.81
CA ALA A 115 0.52 -10.66 11.00
C ALA A 115 -0.23 -10.87 9.68
N ASP A 116 -1.34 -11.60 9.76
CA ASP A 116 -2.38 -11.58 8.74
C ASP A 116 -3.18 -10.28 8.86
N ALA A 117 -3.29 -9.55 7.77
CA ALA A 117 -3.84 -8.19 7.74
C ALA A 117 -5.30 -8.14 8.23
N VAL A 118 -6.17 -9.02 7.70
CA VAL A 118 -7.60 -9.00 8.01
C VAL A 118 -7.84 -9.41 9.47
N SER A 119 -7.18 -10.46 9.92
CA SER A 119 -7.29 -10.94 11.30
C SER A 119 -6.81 -9.89 12.29
N TRP A 120 -5.68 -9.25 11.98
CA TRP A 120 -5.12 -8.19 12.81
C TRP A 120 -6.04 -6.97 12.86
N MET A 121 -6.53 -6.49 11.70
CA MET A 121 -7.44 -5.35 11.64
C MET A 121 -8.75 -5.60 12.39
N ARG A 122 -9.31 -6.82 12.33
CA ARG A 122 -10.54 -7.17 13.07
C ARG A 122 -10.36 -7.16 14.59
N ALA A 123 -9.15 -7.46 15.08
CA ALA A 123 -8.85 -7.46 16.50
C ALA A 123 -8.38 -6.10 17.05
N ALA A 124 -8.02 -5.18 16.18
CA ALA A 124 -7.50 -3.87 16.56
C ALA A 124 -8.63 -2.90 16.94
N ASN A 125 -8.34 -2.01 17.90
CA ASN A 125 -9.25 -0.94 18.35
C ASN A 125 -8.66 0.47 18.18
N ASN A 126 -7.56 0.58 17.44
CA ASN A 126 -6.91 1.85 17.15
C ASN A 126 -7.63 2.58 16.00
N HIS A 127 -7.53 3.91 15.97
CA HIS A 127 -8.05 4.70 14.86
C HIS A 127 -6.90 5.28 14.04
N TYR A 128 -7.07 5.26 12.71
CA TYR A 128 -6.08 5.69 11.73
C TYR A 128 -6.65 6.82 10.86
N HIS A 129 -5.81 7.80 10.57
CA HIS A 129 -6.12 8.84 9.58
C HIS A 129 -6.01 8.32 8.15
N LEU A 130 -5.17 7.28 7.94
CA LEU A 130 -5.01 6.64 6.64
C LEU A 130 -4.80 5.13 6.80
N VAL A 131 -5.65 4.35 6.15
CA VAL A 131 -5.47 2.91 5.97
C VAL A 131 -5.16 2.63 4.50
N LEU A 132 -4.02 1.97 4.24
CA LEU A 132 -3.53 1.61 2.92
C LEU A 132 -3.78 0.12 2.68
N LEU A 133 -4.52 -0.21 1.61
CA LEU A 133 -4.90 -1.55 1.21
C LEU A 133 -4.39 -1.84 -0.21
N ASP A 134 -3.36 -2.69 -0.32
CA ASP A 134 -2.82 -3.20 -1.58
C ASP A 134 -2.77 -4.74 -1.53
N PRO A 135 -3.94 -5.43 -1.40
CA PRO A 135 -3.99 -6.88 -1.35
C PRO A 135 -3.60 -7.50 -2.69
N PRO A 136 -3.18 -8.78 -2.72
CA PRO A 136 -3.01 -9.53 -3.96
C PRO A 136 -4.28 -9.48 -4.83
N PHE A 137 -4.11 -9.23 -6.14
CA PHE A 137 -5.23 -9.01 -7.08
C PHE A 137 -5.97 -10.29 -7.50
N ASP A 138 -5.42 -11.44 -7.18
CA ASP A 138 -5.99 -12.76 -7.48
C ASP A 138 -7.01 -13.24 -6.43
N ASP A 139 -7.21 -12.47 -5.35
CA ASP A 139 -8.18 -12.79 -4.29
C ASP A 139 -9.18 -11.63 -4.05
N PRO A 140 -10.28 -11.57 -4.83
CA PRO A 140 -11.32 -10.54 -4.63
C PRO A 140 -12.00 -10.61 -3.25
N ALA A 141 -12.12 -11.81 -2.67
CA ALA A 141 -12.73 -11.97 -1.35
C ALA A 141 -11.86 -11.36 -0.25
N LEU A 142 -10.54 -11.43 -0.41
CA LEU A 142 -9.60 -10.76 0.50
C LEU A 142 -9.75 -9.23 0.45
N LEU A 143 -9.96 -8.66 -0.73
CA LEU A 143 -10.19 -7.22 -0.88
C LEU A 143 -11.45 -6.77 -0.13
N ASP A 144 -12.56 -7.47 -0.30
CA ASP A 144 -13.82 -7.14 0.38
C ASP A 144 -13.67 -7.28 1.91
N ALA A 145 -13.05 -8.36 2.38
CA ALA A 145 -12.78 -8.57 3.80
C ALA A 145 -11.86 -7.50 4.39
N ALA A 146 -10.85 -7.06 3.63
CA ALA A 146 -9.94 -6.00 4.05
C ALA A 146 -10.63 -4.64 4.13
N LEU A 147 -11.49 -4.30 3.17
CA LEU A 147 -12.29 -3.08 3.17
C LEU A 147 -13.23 -3.02 4.37
N GLU A 148 -13.93 -4.12 4.66
CA GLU A 148 -14.80 -4.23 5.84
C GLU A 148 -14.01 -4.09 7.14
N ALA A 149 -12.88 -4.79 7.25
CA ALA A 149 -12.02 -4.71 8.41
C ALA A 149 -11.38 -3.33 8.61
N ALA A 150 -11.02 -2.63 7.54
CA ALA A 150 -10.47 -1.28 7.61
C ALA A 150 -11.49 -0.22 8.05
N ALA A 151 -12.76 -0.38 7.66
CA ALA A 151 -13.80 0.63 7.84
C ALA A 151 -14.02 1.04 9.30
N HIS A 152 -13.86 0.12 10.26
CA HIS A 152 -14.02 0.43 11.69
C HIS A 152 -12.75 1.03 12.32
N LEU A 153 -11.60 0.92 11.65
CA LEU A 153 -10.33 1.46 12.13
C LEU A 153 -10.05 2.87 11.64
N VAL A 154 -10.84 3.39 10.71
CA VAL A 154 -10.64 4.72 10.15
C VAL A 154 -11.28 5.77 11.04
N ALA A 155 -10.52 6.81 11.42
CA ALA A 155 -11.01 7.98 12.14
C ALA A 155 -12.13 8.70 11.37
N ASP A 156 -12.87 9.59 12.01
CA ASP A 156 -14.05 10.23 11.39
C ASP A 156 -13.69 11.05 10.15
N ASP A 157 -12.53 11.69 10.14
CA ASP A 157 -11.96 12.44 9.01
C ASP A 157 -10.94 11.62 8.20
N GLY A 158 -10.76 10.34 8.54
CA GLY A 158 -9.77 9.47 7.95
C GLY A 158 -10.17 8.91 6.58
N LEU A 159 -9.19 8.31 5.92
CA LEU A 159 -9.26 7.85 4.54
C LEU A 159 -8.85 6.38 4.41
N ILE A 160 -9.45 5.68 3.43
CA ILE A 160 -9.00 4.36 2.98
C ILE A 160 -8.45 4.51 1.56
N TYR A 161 -7.20 4.14 1.35
CA TYR A 161 -6.62 3.97 0.03
C TYR A 161 -6.67 2.50 -0.37
N VAL A 162 -7.04 2.23 -1.63
CA VAL A 162 -7.18 0.86 -2.15
C VAL A 162 -6.57 0.74 -3.54
N GLU A 163 -5.72 -0.26 -3.75
CA GLU A 163 -5.32 -0.73 -5.08
C GLU A 163 -6.16 -1.94 -5.48
N ALA A 164 -6.61 -1.98 -6.74
CA ALA A 164 -7.43 -3.07 -7.29
C ALA A 164 -7.18 -3.25 -8.79
N PRO A 165 -7.47 -4.43 -9.36
CA PRO A 165 -7.37 -4.65 -10.81
C PRO A 165 -8.48 -3.97 -11.61
N THR A 166 -9.54 -3.50 -10.95
CA THR A 166 -10.73 -2.90 -11.56
C THR A 166 -11.02 -1.50 -10.99
N SER A 167 -11.64 -0.64 -11.80
CA SER A 167 -12.14 0.66 -11.37
C SER A 167 -13.42 0.60 -10.53
N LEU A 168 -14.05 -0.56 -10.47
CA LEU A 168 -15.24 -0.78 -9.65
C LEU A 168 -14.85 -1.55 -8.39
N ILE A 169 -14.99 -0.88 -7.24
CA ILE A 169 -14.84 -1.50 -5.92
C ILE A 169 -16.13 -1.29 -5.12
N ARG A 170 -16.42 -2.24 -4.26
CA ARG A 170 -17.52 -2.13 -3.32
C ARG A 170 -17.08 -1.29 -2.12
N CYS A 171 -17.58 -0.06 -2.01
CA CYS A 171 -17.30 0.75 -0.82
C CYS A 171 -17.96 0.13 0.41
N PRO A 172 -17.25 0.05 1.55
CA PRO A 172 -17.87 -0.40 2.80
C PRO A 172 -18.97 0.55 3.26
N PRO A 173 -19.93 0.09 4.08
CA PRO A 173 -20.99 0.94 4.62
C PRO A 173 -20.43 2.21 5.26
N GLY A 174 -21.07 3.35 5.00
CA GLY A 174 -20.62 4.64 5.52
C GLY A 174 -19.50 5.31 4.74
N PHE A 175 -18.92 4.67 3.72
CA PHE A 175 -17.88 5.26 2.88
C PHE A 175 -18.38 5.55 1.46
N ALA A 176 -17.70 6.49 0.80
CA ALA A 176 -17.89 6.85 -0.59
C ALA A 176 -16.56 7.00 -1.30
N LEU A 177 -16.54 6.71 -2.59
CA LEU A 177 -15.42 7.01 -3.45
C LEU A 177 -15.22 8.55 -3.51
N TRP A 178 -14.02 8.99 -3.15
CA TRP A 178 -13.65 10.40 -3.23
C TRP A 178 -12.77 10.70 -4.44
N ARG A 179 -11.75 9.87 -4.68
CA ARG A 179 -10.86 10.00 -5.84
C ARG A 179 -10.55 8.62 -6.41
N GLN A 180 -10.29 8.58 -7.71
CA GLN A 180 -9.77 7.39 -8.38
C GLN A 180 -8.90 7.78 -9.57
N ASP A 181 -7.95 6.92 -9.90
CA ASP A 181 -7.15 7.02 -11.12
C ASP A 181 -6.64 5.62 -11.51
N ARG A 182 -5.94 5.52 -12.62
CA ARG A 182 -5.40 4.29 -13.16
C ARG A 182 -3.97 4.47 -13.68
N ALA A 183 -3.11 3.50 -13.36
CA ALA A 183 -1.77 3.42 -13.91
C ALA A 183 -1.49 2.00 -14.43
N GLY A 184 -1.59 1.82 -15.74
CA GLY A 184 -1.46 0.50 -16.36
C GLY A 184 -2.61 -0.43 -15.96
N ALA A 185 -2.28 -1.56 -15.32
CA ALA A 185 -3.26 -2.54 -14.83
C ALA A 185 -3.79 -2.23 -13.42
N VAL A 186 -3.24 -1.23 -12.73
CA VAL A 186 -3.62 -0.87 -11.36
C VAL A 186 -4.62 0.26 -11.39
N CYS A 187 -5.81 0.04 -10.83
CA CYS A 187 -6.76 1.08 -10.47
C CYS A 187 -6.59 1.37 -8.99
N PHE A 188 -6.56 2.63 -8.63
CA PHE A 188 -6.38 3.02 -7.23
C PHE A 188 -7.40 4.07 -6.83
N HIS A 189 -7.86 3.95 -5.60
CA HIS A 189 -9.03 4.64 -5.09
C HIS A 189 -8.73 5.24 -3.73
N LEU A 190 -9.34 6.37 -3.44
CA LEU A 190 -9.35 6.98 -2.13
C LEU A 190 -10.81 7.12 -1.68
N LEU A 191 -11.13 6.50 -0.56
CA LEU A 191 -12.45 6.51 0.03
C LEU A 191 -12.46 7.41 1.26
N ARG A 192 -13.58 8.11 1.50
CA ARG A 192 -13.84 8.89 2.71
C ARG A 192 -15.18 8.52 3.32
N ARG A 193 -15.40 8.87 4.58
CA ARG A 193 -16.74 8.73 5.20
C ARG A 193 -17.74 9.62 4.49
N LYS A 194 -18.99 9.17 4.39
CA LYS A 194 -20.10 9.97 3.88
C LYS A 194 -20.41 11.06 4.91
N GLY A 195 -20.51 12.31 4.46
CA GLY A 195 -20.80 13.45 5.34
C GLY A 195 -19.56 14.17 5.92
N SER A 196 -18.34 13.66 5.68
CA SER A 196 -17.12 14.43 5.90
C SER A 196 -16.96 15.38 4.71
N GLY A 197 -17.30 16.65 4.90
CA GLY A 197 -17.26 17.70 3.89
C GLY A 197 -16.00 18.53 3.96
#